data_0d1523a988e24fe861525308c6646de3
#
_entry.id   0d1523a988e24fe861525308c6646de3
#
_cell.length_a   1.000
_cell.length_b   1.000
_cell.length_c   1.000
_cell.angle_alpha   90.00
_cell.angle_beta   90.00
_cell.angle_gamma   90.00
#
_symmetry.space_group_name_H-M   'P 1'
#
loop_
_entity.id
_entity.type
_entity.pdbx_description
1 polymer ?
#
loop_
_entity_poly.entity_id
_entity_poly.type
_entity_poly.pdbx_seq_one_letter_code
_entity_poly.pdbx_strand_id
1 'polypeptide(L)'
;MKKFVRVMSAAMSAALVLTAMAGCGGSKDSGGSSDGKIKIGGIGPITGADAIYGQAVKNAAEIAVEEINAKGEDIQFELQFEDDENDAEKSVNAYNKLKDWGMQILMGTVTTKPCIAVSTETNSDKIFQLTPSASSTDVIGGQPDSDGNVTIQRKDNVFQMCFTDPNQGVASAQYIKEQKLGTKIAIIYNNGDAYSTGIYQKFAAEAKKEGLEIVSTTTFPDDTNSDFSAQLNDAKAKGADLLFLPIYYTPASLILTQANKMGYTPKFFGVDGMDGILTVKNFDTKLAENVMLLTPFTADATDEKTQNFVKKYKEKFGDTPNQFAADTYDCVYALYEA
;
A
#
# COMPACT_ATOMS: atom_id res chain seq x y z
N MET A 1 -73.27 -9.50 -31.45
CA MET A 1 -71.80 -9.54 -31.55
C MET A 1 -71.18 -8.12 -31.82
N LYS A 2 -71.74 -7.26 -32.64
CA LYS A 2 -71.09 -5.96 -32.94
C LYS A 2 -71.13 -4.91 -31.82
N LYS A 3 -72.07 -4.98 -30.86
CA LYS A 3 -72.13 -4.06 -29.70
C LYS A 3 -71.11 -4.44 -28.55
N PHE A 4 -70.82 -5.70 -28.43
CA PHE A 4 -69.82 -6.20 -27.36
C PHE A 4 -68.40 -5.81 -27.72
N VAL A 5 -68.01 -5.87 -28.97
CA VAL A 5 -66.67 -5.47 -29.47
C VAL A 5 -66.42 -3.97 -29.32
N ARG A 6 -67.45 -3.09 -29.42
CA ARG A 6 -67.26 -1.66 -29.21
C ARG A 6 -67.11 -1.24 -27.75
N VAL A 7 -67.69 -1.99 -26.82
CA VAL A 7 -67.54 -1.74 -25.38
C VAL A 7 -66.12 -2.22 -24.88
N MET A 8 -65.65 -3.33 -25.41
CA MET A 8 -64.26 -3.81 -25.07
C MET A 8 -63.18 -2.88 -25.65
N SER A 9 -63.41 -2.29 -26.84
CA SER A 9 -62.44 -1.37 -27.43
C SER A 9 -62.35 -0.04 -26.64
N ALA A 10 -63.46 0.43 -26.07
CA ALA A 10 -63.52 1.65 -25.25
C ALA A 10 -62.87 1.43 -23.87
N ALA A 11 -62.96 0.22 -23.26
CA ALA A 11 -62.34 -0.12 -22.00
C ALA A 11 -60.82 -0.28 -22.12
N MET A 12 -60.33 -0.79 -23.27
CA MET A 12 -58.89 -0.93 -23.52
C MET A 12 -58.21 0.41 -23.82
N SER A 13 -58.96 1.37 -24.47
CA SER A 13 -58.44 2.72 -24.72
C SER A 13 -58.36 3.59 -23.46
N ALA A 14 -59.25 3.38 -22.48
CA ALA A 14 -59.20 4.10 -21.20
C ALA A 14 -58.07 3.57 -20.28
N ALA A 15 -57.71 2.29 -20.36
CA ALA A 15 -56.60 1.72 -19.60
C ALA A 15 -55.20 2.16 -20.11
N LEU A 16 -55.09 2.43 -21.45
CA LEU A 16 -53.84 2.92 -22.07
C LEU A 16 -53.58 4.41 -21.81
N VAL A 17 -54.60 5.21 -21.57
CA VAL A 17 -54.45 6.66 -21.28
C VAL A 17 -54.10 6.88 -19.81
N LEU A 18 -54.48 5.99 -18.89
CA LEU A 18 -54.13 6.09 -17.48
C LEU A 18 -52.69 5.64 -17.16
N THR A 19 -52.06 4.83 -18.04
CA THR A 19 -50.67 4.47 -17.93
C THR A 19 -49.69 5.48 -18.52
N ALA A 20 -50.18 6.42 -19.37
CA ALA A 20 -49.31 7.45 -19.96
C ALA A 20 -49.18 8.72 -19.09
N MET A 21 -49.98 8.91 -18.03
CA MET A 21 -49.84 10.03 -17.10
C MET A 21 -49.08 9.71 -15.79
N ALA A 22 -48.64 8.46 -15.59
CA ALA A 22 -47.78 8.08 -14.48
C ALA A 22 -46.26 8.08 -14.82
N GLY A 23 -45.89 8.55 -16.03
CA GLY A 23 -44.54 8.49 -16.57
C GLY A 23 -43.79 9.83 -16.63
N CYS A 24 -44.18 10.84 -15.88
CA CYS A 24 -43.40 12.07 -15.73
C CYS A 24 -43.20 12.38 -14.25
N GLY A 25 -42.30 11.66 -13.63
CA GLY A 25 -41.90 11.87 -12.27
C GLY A 25 -40.57 11.16 -11.98
N GLY A 26 -39.47 11.91 -12.15
CA GLY A 26 -38.18 11.57 -11.55
C GLY A 26 -37.46 10.39 -12.19
N SER A 27 -36.45 10.68 -12.94
CA SER A 27 -35.27 9.78 -13.01
C SER A 27 -34.91 9.41 -11.58
N LYS A 28 -35.33 8.26 -11.11
CA LYS A 28 -34.68 7.66 -9.97
C LYS A 28 -33.30 7.23 -10.50
N ASP A 29 -32.29 8.03 -10.22
CA ASP A 29 -30.98 7.51 -10.03
C ASP A 29 -31.14 6.21 -9.23
N SER A 30 -30.61 5.12 -9.77
CA SER A 30 -30.39 3.89 -9.05
C SER A 30 -29.19 4.09 -8.13
N GLY A 31 -29.24 5.14 -7.31
CA GLY A 31 -28.43 5.28 -6.12
C GLY A 31 -29.02 4.34 -5.08
N GLY A 32 -28.33 3.27 -4.74
CA GLY A 32 -28.63 2.51 -3.54
C GLY A 32 -28.83 3.50 -2.38
N SER A 33 -29.81 3.25 -1.51
CA SER A 33 -30.01 4.03 -0.30
C SER A 33 -28.73 3.91 0.54
N SER A 34 -27.78 4.82 0.35
CA SER A 34 -26.70 5.03 1.29
C SER A 34 -27.36 5.61 2.54
N ASP A 35 -27.02 5.08 3.71
CA ASP A 35 -27.39 5.65 5.02
C ASP A 35 -26.76 7.05 5.25
N GLY A 36 -26.44 7.78 4.18
CA GLY A 36 -25.76 9.07 4.23
C GLY A 36 -24.24 8.96 4.45
N LYS A 37 -23.71 7.74 4.57
CA LYS A 37 -22.28 7.51 4.79
C LYS A 37 -21.49 7.47 3.48
N ILE A 38 -20.29 8.03 3.51
CA ILE A 38 -19.33 7.93 2.41
C ILE A 38 -18.66 6.56 2.47
N LYS A 39 -18.72 5.81 1.37
CA LYS A 39 -18.16 4.46 1.28
C LYS A 39 -16.70 4.50 0.88
N ILE A 40 -15.83 4.07 1.81
CA ILE A 40 -14.39 3.90 1.58
C ILE A 40 -14.11 2.42 1.31
N GLY A 41 -13.56 2.12 0.13
CA GLY A 41 -12.99 0.81 -0.17
C GLY A 41 -11.53 0.74 0.27
N GLY A 42 -11.13 -0.35 0.92
CA GLY A 42 -9.74 -0.66 1.23
C GLY A 42 -9.28 -1.89 0.46
N ILE A 43 -8.05 -1.92 -0.02
CA ILE A 43 -7.43 -3.08 -0.67
C ILE A 43 -6.00 -3.23 -0.17
N GLY A 44 -5.62 -4.45 0.20
CA GLY A 44 -4.25 -4.79 0.57
C GLY A 44 -4.11 -6.23 1.01
N PRO A 45 -2.88 -6.74 1.15
CA PRO A 45 -2.63 -8.12 1.54
C PRO A 45 -2.97 -8.33 3.02
N ILE A 46 -4.10 -8.98 3.33
CA ILE A 46 -4.44 -9.39 4.70
C ILE A 46 -4.16 -10.87 4.96
N THR A 47 -3.80 -11.60 3.90
CA THR A 47 -3.25 -12.96 3.95
C THR A 47 -1.98 -13.07 3.10
N GLY A 48 -1.25 -14.20 3.20
CA GLY A 48 -0.02 -14.42 2.43
C GLY A 48 1.25 -13.90 3.08
N ALA A 49 2.32 -13.75 2.27
CA ALA A 49 3.67 -13.44 2.74
C ALA A 49 3.82 -12.01 3.27
N ASP A 50 2.98 -11.08 2.81
CA ASP A 50 3.03 -9.65 3.10
C ASP A 50 1.84 -9.20 3.97
N ALA A 51 1.16 -10.15 4.63
CA ALA A 51 -0.07 -9.92 5.38
C ALA A 51 0.04 -8.90 6.51
N ILE A 52 1.23 -8.74 7.09
CA ILE A 52 1.49 -7.79 8.19
C ILE A 52 1.15 -6.36 7.75
N TYR A 53 1.45 -5.98 6.50
CA TYR A 53 1.15 -4.65 5.99
C TYR A 53 -0.36 -4.40 5.88
N GLY A 54 -1.07 -5.27 5.17
CA GLY A 54 -2.51 -5.10 4.94
C GLY A 54 -3.35 -5.22 6.20
N GLN A 55 -2.95 -6.09 7.14
CA GLN A 55 -3.58 -6.17 8.46
C GLN A 55 -3.40 -4.88 9.25
N ALA A 56 -2.20 -4.29 9.25
CA ALA A 56 -1.94 -3.03 9.91
C ALA A 56 -2.77 -1.88 9.33
N VAL A 57 -2.84 -1.80 7.98
CA VAL A 57 -3.66 -0.82 7.25
C VAL A 57 -5.14 -0.98 7.59
N LYS A 58 -5.69 -2.18 7.47
CA LYS A 58 -7.09 -2.46 7.80
C LYS A 58 -7.43 -2.07 9.25
N ASN A 59 -6.61 -2.48 10.19
CA ASN A 59 -6.81 -2.23 11.61
C ASN A 59 -6.83 -0.72 11.92
N ALA A 60 -5.90 0.04 11.35
CA ALA A 60 -5.82 1.47 11.56
C ALA A 60 -6.99 2.23 10.90
N ALA A 61 -7.41 1.80 9.70
CA ALA A 61 -8.60 2.34 9.05
C ALA A 61 -9.87 2.13 9.87
N GLU A 62 -10.04 0.96 10.48
CA GLU A 62 -11.17 0.67 11.38
C GLU A 62 -11.18 1.61 12.60
N ILE A 63 -10.01 1.85 13.24
CA ILE A 63 -9.91 2.79 14.36
C ILE A 63 -10.32 4.20 13.92
N ALA A 64 -9.74 4.71 12.82
CA ALA A 64 -10.00 6.06 12.38
C ALA A 64 -11.47 6.27 11.97
N VAL A 65 -12.06 5.32 11.25
CA VAL A 65 -13.48 5.37 10.87
C VAL A 65 -14.40 5.33 12.11
N GLU A 66 -14.10 4.47 13.08
CA GLU A 66 -14.88 4.42 14.34
C GLU A 66 -14.79 5.74 15.11
N GLU A 67 -13.61 6.34 15.22
CA GLU A 67 -13.42 7.62 15.91
C GLU A 67 -14.15 8.77 15.23
N ILE A 68 -14.07 8.86 13.90
CA ILE A 68 -14.77 9.89 13.13
C ILE A 68 -16.28 9.72 13.27
N ASN A 69 -16.78 8.50 13.10
CA ASN A 69 -18.20 8.23 13.22
C ASN A 69 -18.74 8.48 14.66
N ALA A 70 -17.90 8.26 15.68
CA ALA A 70 -18.27 8.53 17.07
C ALA A 70 -18.42 10.03 17.39
N LYS A 71 -17.89 10.94 16.57
CA LYS A 71 -18.11 12.39 16.74
C LYS A 71 -19.56 12.77 16.50
N GLY A 72 -20.32 11.97 15.73
CA GLY A 72 -21.73 12.23 15.42
C GLY A 72 -21.95 13.44 14.51
N GLU A 73 -20.95 13.81 13.73
CA GLU A 73 -21.00 14.91 12.75
C GLU A 73 -21.61 14.44 11.44
N ASP A 74 -21.84 15.38 10.50
CA ASP A 74 -22.51 15.10 9.21
C ASP A 74 -21.73 14.13 8.33
N ILE A 75 -20.37 14.15 8.40
CA ILE A 75 -19.52 13.23 7.66
C ILE A 75 -19.36 11.94 8.44
N GLN A 76 -19.84 10.86 7.84
CA GLN A 76 -19.75 9.49 8.35
C GLN A 76 -19.17 8.59 7.27
N PHE A 77 -18.36 7.62 7.68
CA PHE A 77 -17.75 6.65 6.77
C PHE A 77 -18.30 5.24 6.96
N GLU A 78 -18.37 4.49 5.87
CA GLU A 78 -18.54 3.04 5.85
C GLU A 78 -17.32 2.42 5.16
N LEU A 79 -16.63 1.50 5.82
CA LEU A 79 -15.41 0.86 5.32
C LEU A 79 -15.68 -0.59 4.92
N GLN A 80 -15.28 -0.96 3.70
CA GLN A 80 -15.14 -2.35 3.28
C GLN A 80 -13.71 -2.60 2.82
N PHE A 81 -13.07 -3.68 3.31
CA PHE A 81 -11.68 -4.02 3.00
C PHE A 81 -11.59 -5.39 2.33
N GLU A 82 -10.86 -5.46 1.20
CA GLU A 82 -10.66 -6.66 0.39
C GLU A 82 -9.20 -7.10 0.41
N ASP A 83 -8.98 -8.42 0.42
CA ASP A 83 -7.66 -9.04 0.36
C ASP A 83 -7.17 -9.16 -1.08
N ASP A 84 -5.94 -8.73 -1.34
CA ASP A 84 -5.29 -8.88 -2.64
C ASP A 84 -4.10 -9.86 -2.62
N GLU A 85 -3.72 -10.36 -1.46
CA GLU A 85 -2.56 -11.26 -1.28
C GLU A 85 -1.26 -10.74 -1.95
N ASN A 86 -1.13 -9.42 -2.12
CA ASN A 86 -0.05 -8.76 -2.87
C ASN A 86 0.02 -9.18 -4.36
N ASP A 87 -1.13 -9.51 -4.96
CA ASP A 87 -1.25 -9.92 -6.36
C ASP A 87 -2.02 -8.87 -7.17
N ALA A 88 -1.46 -8.47 -8.32
CA ALA A 88 -2.03 -7.41 -9.15
C ALA A 88 -3.41 -7.78 -9.74
N GLU A 89 -3.62 -9.03 -10.15
CA GLU A 89 -4.90 -9.48 -10.72
C GLU A 89 -5.98 -9.57 -9.62
N LYS A 90 -5.63 -10.11 -8.45
CA LYS A 90 -6.53 -10.13 -7.30
C LYS A 90 -6.92 -8.74 -6.85
N SER A 91 -5.99 -7.77 -6.88
CA SER A 91 -6.28 -6.37 -6.56
C SER A 91 -7.28 -5.73 -7.50
N VAL A 92 -7.17 -5.97 -8.82
CA VAL A 92 -8.15 -5.49 -9.79
C VAL A 92 -9.51 -6.15 -9.57
N ASN A 93 -9.55 -7.44 -9.23
CA ASN A 93 -10.79 -8.12 -8.88
C ASN A 93 -11.42 -7.55 -7.60
N ALA A 94 -10.61 -7.26 -6.57
CA ALA A 94 -11.04 -6.60 -5.33
C ALA A 94 -11.59 -5.20 -5.60
N TYR A 95 -10.93 -4.43 -6.46
CA TYR A 95 -11.39 -3.12 -6.89
C TYR A 95 -12.78 -3.19 -7.54
N ASN A 96 -12.99 -4.11 -8.49
CA ASN A 96 -14.30 -4.29 -9.14
C ASN A 96 -15.39 -4.67 -8.13
N LYS A 97 -15.09 -5.53 -7.17
CA LYS A 97 -16.02 -5.90 -6.08
C LYS A 97 -16.41 -4.69 -5.23
N LEU A 98 -15.45 -3.82 -4.90
CA LEU A 98 -15.71 -2.59 -4.17
C LEU A 98 -16.54 -1.57 -4.99
N LYS A 99 -16.32 -1.50 -6.30
CA LYS A 99 -17.18 -0.70 -7.20
C LYS A 99 -18.62 -1.19 -7.17
N ASP A 100 -18.84 -2.51 -7.26
CA ASP A 100 -20.17 -3.12 -7.20
C ASP A 100 -20.87 -2.86 -5.86
N TRP A 101 -20.09 -2.77 -4.76
CA TRP A 101 -20.59 -2.36 -3.45
C TRP A 101 -20.98 -0.87 -3.40
N GLY A 102 -20.52 -0.07 -4.36
CA GLY A 102 -20.79 1.37 -4.45
C GLY A 102 -19.75 2.24 -3.73
N MET A 103 -18.50 1.80 -3.72
CA MET A 103 -17.36 2.58 -3.22
C MET A 103 -17.28 3.96 -3.91
N GLN A 104 -17.00 5.01 -3.13
CA GLN A 104 -16.83 6.38 -3.60
C GLN A 104 -15.36 6.83 -3.58
N ILE A 105 -14.59 6.29 -2.63
CA ILE A 105 -13.16 6.60 -2.42
C ILE A 105 -12.42 5.28 -2.24
N LEU A 106 -11.29 5.13 -2.91
CA LEU A 106 -10.38 4.02 -2.69
C LEU A 106 -9.21 4.44 -1.79
N MET A 107 -9.07 3.78 -0.64
CA MET A 107 -7.89 3.84 0.21
C MET A 107 -7.05 2.58 -0.05
N GLY A 108 -5.97 2.72 -0.79
CA GLY A 108 -5.14 1.57 -1.18
C GLY A 108 -4.60 1.68 -2.61
N THR A 109 -3.99 0.64 -3.17
CA THR A 109 -3.63 -0.57 -2.42
C THR A 109 -2.41 -0.33 -1.53
N VAL A 110 -2.00 -1.33 -0.76
CA VAL A 110 -0.93 -1.19 0.24
C VAL A 110 0.46 -1.33 -0.39
N THR A 111 0.64 -2.27 -1.30
CA THR A 111 1.91 -2.59 -1.95
C THR A 111 1.98 -2.04 -3.37
N THR A 112 3.18 -1.79 -3.87
CA THR A 112 3.43 -1.05 -5.12
C THR A 112 2.86 -1.73 -6.36
N LYS A 113 3.17 -3.02 -6.60
CA LYS A 113 2.76 -3.72 -7.83
C LYS A 113 1.23 -3.80 -8.00
N PRO A 114 0.46 -4.22 -6.98
CA PRO A 114 -0.98 -4.09 -6.97
C PRO A 114 -1.49 -2.67 -7.19
N CYS A 115 -0.86 -1.68 -6.54
CA CYS A 115 -1.29 -0.29 -6.62
C CYS A 115 -1.11 0.31 -8.02
N ILE A 116 -0.04 -0.03 -8.74
CA ILE A 116 0.15 0.38 -10.13
C ILE A 116 -1.00 -0.15 -11.01
N ALA A 117 -1.40 -1.42 -10.84
CA ALA A 117 -2.50 -2.01 -11.58
C ALA A 117 -3.84 -1.30 -11.27
N VAL A 118 -4.20 -1.20 -10.00
CA VAL A 118 -5.47 -0.60 -9.56
C VAL A 118 -5.53 0.89 -9.86
N SER A 119 -4.43 1.63 -9.76
CA SER A 119 -4.41 3.06 -10.07
C SER A 119 -4.65 3.35 -11.57
N THR A 120 -4.43 2.37 -12.43
CA THR A 120 -4.80 2.47 -13.84
C THR A 120 -6.32 2.40 -14.01
N GLU A 121 -6.98 1.49 -13.29
CA GLU A 121 -8.45 1.36 -13.28
C GLU A 121 -9.13 2.58 -12.66
N THR A 122 -8.68 3.01 -11.46
CA THR A 122 -9.26 4.19 -10.79
C THR A 122 -9.09 5.46 -11.61
N ASN A 123 -7.96 5.61 -12.33
CA ASN A 123 -7.76 6.75 -13.23
C ASN A 123 -8.70 6.71 -14.44
N SER A 124 -8.97 5.54 -14.99
CA SER A 124 -9.94 5.35 -16.06
C SER A 124 -11.36 5.69 -15.60
N ASP A 125 -11.75 5.19 -14.43
CA ASP A 125 -13.07 5.36 -13.84
C ASP A 125 -13.28 6.72 -13.14
N LYS A 126 -12.21 7.52 -12.97
CA LYS A 126 -12.20 8.80 -12.22
C LYS A 126 -12.60 8.67 -10.76
N ILE A 127 -12.28 7.54 -10.14
CA ILE A 127 -12.47 7.33 -8.70
C ILE A 127 -11.23 7.87 -7.98
N PHE A 128 -11.42 8.67 -6.93
CA PHE A 128 -10.34 9.18 -6.08
C PHE A 128 -9.65 8.02 -5.38
N GLN A 129 -8.33 8.01 -5.46
CA GLN A 129 -7.48 7.00 -4.80
C GLN A 129 -6.40 7.67 -3.96
N LEU A 130 -6.29 7.24 -2.69
CA LEU A 130 -5.21 7.58 -1.79
C LEU A 130 -4.57 6.30 -1.26
N THR A 131 -3.32 6.03 -1.62
CA THR A 131 -2.58 4.91 -1.04
C THR A 131 -1.84 5.33 0.22
N PRO A 132 -1.90 4.55 1.31
CA PRO A 132 -1.13 4.83 2.50
C PRO A 132 0.37 4.56 2.31
N SER A 133 0.76 3.59 1.48
CA SER A 133 2.10 3.01 1.53
C SER A 133 2.72 2.59 0.21
N ALA A 134 1.95 2.48 -0.89
CA ALA A 134 2.53 2.13 -2.19
C ALA A 134 3.42 3.26 -2.70
N SER A 135 4.73 3.12 -2.57
CA SER A 135 5.72 4.21 -2.59
C SER A 135 6.38 4.47 -3.95
N SER A 136 6.20 3.58 -4.94
CA SER A 136 6.71 3.84 -6.30
C SER A 136 6.05 5.05 -6.94
N THR A 137 6.85 5.85 -7.63
CA THR A 137 6.34 6.99 -8.42
C THR A 137 5.48 6.55 -9.61
N ASP A 138 5.54 5.30 -10.02
CA ASP A 138 4.71 4.72 -11.08
C ASP A 138 3.24 4.61 -10.70
N VAL A 139 2.95 4.59 -9.40
CA VAL A 139 1.58 4.62 -8.88
C VAL A 139 0.84 5.86 -9.36
N ILE A 140 1.48 7.03 -9.25
CA ILE A 140 0.89 8.31 -9.65
C ILE A 140 1.26 8.72 -11.08
N GLY A 141 2.35 8.18 -11.64
CA GLY A 141 2.86 8.49 -12.95
C GLY A 141 3.40 9.93 -13.10
N GLY A 142 3.68 10.31 -14.35
CA GLY A 142 4.15 11.65 -14.69
C GLY A 142 5.64 11.91 -14.47
N GLN A 143 6.40 10.89 -14.06
CA GLN A 143 7.85 11.03 -13.86
C GLN A 143 8.60 10.66 -15.15
N PRO A 144 9.61 11.45 -15.54
CA PRO A 144 10.47 11.08 -16.65
C PRO A 144 11.47 9.98 -16.26
N ASP A 145 11.76 9.09 -17.21
CA ASP A 145 12.86 8.15 -17.12
C ASP A 145 14.24 8.84 -17.27
N SER A 146 15.34 8.06 -17.34
CA SER A 146 16.70 8.59 -17.50
C SER A 146 16.91 9.34 -18.81
N ASP A 147 16.09 9.06 -19.81
CA ASP A 147 16.17 9.65 -21.14
C ASP A 147 15.20 10.84 -21.32
N GLY A 148 14.46 11.17 -20.25
CA GLY A 148 13.50 12.27 -20.20
C GLY A 148 12.12 11.93 -20.75
N ASN A 149 11.82 10.63 -21.02
CA ASN A 149 10.51 10.20 -21.51
C ASN A 149 9.55 9.89 -20.36
N VAL A 150 8.31 10.34 -20.47
CA VAL A 150 7.24 9.97 -19.54
C VAL A 150 6.50 8.75 -20.09
N THR A 151 6.79 7.58 -19.54
CA THR A 151 6.20 6.29 -19.97
C THR A 151 4.83 6.04 -19.32
N ILE A 152 4.64 6.47 -18.08
CA ILE A 152 3.36 6.40 -17.35
C ILE A 152 2.84 7.82 -17.20
N GLN A 153 1.70 8.13 -17.81
CA GLN A 153 1.09 9.44 -17.72
C GLN A 153 0.62 9.75 -16.28
N ARG A 154 0.66 11.03 -15.90
CA ARG A 154 0.16 11.49 -14.60
C ARG A 154 -1.32 11.12 -14.42
N LYS A 155 -1.63 10.54 -13.26
CA LYS A 155 -2.98 10.17 -12.82
C LYS A 155 -3.44 11.22 -11.80
N ASP A 156 -4.30 12.16 -12.21
CA ASP A 156 -4.64 13.35 -11.41
C ASP A 156 -5.57 13.06 -10.22
N ASN A 157 -6.17 11.87 -10.18
CA ASN A 157 -7.05 11.40 -9.11
C ASN A 157 -6.36 10.40 -8.16
N VAL A 158 -5.05 10.17 -8.31
CA VAL A 158 -4.27 9.21 -7.51
C VAL A 158 -3.21 9.92 -6.70
N PHE A 159 -3.19 9.67 -5.40
CA PHE A 159 -2.31 10.30 -4.43
C PHE A 159 -1.63 9.27 -3.53
N GLN A 160 -0.50 9.66 -2.96
CA GLN A 160 0.29 8.86 -2.03
C GLN A 160 0.46 9.62 -0.71
N MET A 161 0.20 8.97 0.43
CA MET A 161 0.48 9.53 1.75
C MET A 161 1.95 9.32 2.12
N CYS A 162 2.51 8.16 1.76
CA CYS A 162 3.87 7.75 2.09
C CYS A 162 4.95 8.55 1.34
N PHE A 163 6.16 8.50 1.84
CA PHE A 163 7.35 8.95 1.12
C PHE A 163 7.68 7.99 -0.03
N THR A 164 8.31 8.51 -1.09
CA THR A 164 8.49 7.77 -2.35
C THR A 164 9.76 6.94 -2.38
N ASP A 165 9.83 5.91 -3.24
CA ASP A 165 11.02 5.09 -3.48
C ASP A 165 12.28 5.94 -3.78
N PRO A 166 12.22 6.98 -4.64
CA PRO A 166 13.36 7.88 -4.82
C PRO A 166 13.86 8.51 -3.52
N ASN A 167 12.96 8.94 -2.64
CA ASN A 167 13.33 9.54 -1.37
C ASN A 167 13.96 8.52 -0.43
N GLN A 168 13.43 7.29 -0.39
CA GLN A 168 14.00 6.20 0.41
C GLN A 168 15.43 5.87 -0.02
N GLY A 169 15.67 5.72 -1.33
CA GLY A 169 16.99 5.43 -1.86
C GLY A 169 18.01 6.53 -1.56
N VAL A 170 17.64 7.80 -1.81
CA VAL A 170 18.51 8.95 -1.56
C VAL A 170 18.82 9.11 -0.08
N ALA A 171 17.80 9.14 0.77
CA ALA A 171 17.96 9.33 2.22
C ALA A 171 18.80 8.22 2.85
N SER A 172 18.61 6.96 2.42
CA SER A 172 19.41 5.82 2.90
C SER A 172 20.90 5.99 2.59
N ALA A 173 21.24 6.38 1.34
CA ALA A 173 22.64 6.59 0.96
C ALA A 173 23.30 7.74 1.75
N GLN A 174 22.60 8.85 1.88
CA GLN A 174 23.05 10.01 2.65
C GLN A 174 23.27 9.65 4.12
N TYR A 175 22.30 8.99 4.76
CA TYR A 175 22.39 8.60 6.16
C TYR A 175 23.53 7.61 6.41
N ILE A 176 23.70 6.59 5.55
CA ILE A 176 24.82 5.64 5.63
C ILE A 176 26.15 6.40 5.57
N LYS A 177 26.28 7.39 4.70
CA LYS A 177 27.49 8.22 4.58
C LYS A 177 27.72 9.08 5.80
N GLU A 178 26.73 9.84 6.24
CA GLU A 178 26.82 10.77 7.37
C GLU A 178 27.19 10.03 8.68
N GLN A 179 26.52 8.91 8.92
CA GLN A 179 26.72 8.09 10.13
C GLN A 179 27.90 7.12 10.04
N LYS A 180 28.57 7.06 8.87
CA LYS A 180 29.71 6.16 8.64
C LYS A 180 29.38 4.70 8.97
N LEU A 181 28.21 4.24 8.55
CA LEU A 181 27.67 2.94 8.93
C LEU A 181 28.41 1.78 8.29
N GLY A 182 28.96 1.96 7.08
CA GLY A 182 29.73 0.95 6.35
C GLY A 182 30.75 1.60 5.42
N THR A 183 31.75 0.82 5.01
CA THR A 183 32.77 1.22 4.04
C THR A 183 32.64 0.47 2.72
N LYS A 184 32.15 -0.78 2.77
CA LYS A 184 31.91 -1.65 1.62
C LYS A 184 30.48 -2.16 1.64
N ILE A 185 29.67 -1.67 0.73
CA ILE A 185 28.24 -1.93 0.72
C ILE A 185 27.94 -3.05 -0.27
N ALA A 186 27.18 -4.06 0.17
CA ALA A 186 26.50 -4.97 -0.73
C ALA A 186 25.01 -4.67 -0.77
N ILE A 187 24.40 -4.87 -1.94
CA ILE A 187 22.97 -4.66 -2.17
C ILE A 187 22.35 -5.98 -2.59
N ILE A 188 21.24 -6.36 -1.96
CA ILE A 188 20.41 -7.48 -2.37
C ILE A 188 19.00 -6.94 -2.58
N TYR A 189 18.47 -7.00 -3.81
CA TYR A 189 17.16 -6.46 -4.13
C TYR A 189 16.33 -7.39 -5.01
N ASN A 190 15.00 -7.21 -4.99
CA ASN A 190 14.07 -7.93 -5.85
C ASN A 190 13.97 -7.23 -7.20
N ASN A 191 14.45 -7.87 -8.27
CA ASN A 191 14.42 -7.31 -9.62
C ASN A 191 13.08 -7.52 -10.35
N GLY A 192 12.15 -8.26 -9.77
CA GLY A 192 10.77 -8.44 -10.26
C GLY A 192 9.78 -7.43 -9.68
N ASP A 193 10.21 -6.59 -8.72
CA ASP A 193 9.38 -5.64 -8.02
C ASP A 193 9.80 -4.19 -8.32
N ALA A 194 8.83 -3.37 -8.71
CA ALA A 194 9.06 -1.95 -9.04
C ALA A 194 9.49 -1.14 -7.80
N TYR A 195 8.95 -1.45 -6.62
CA TYR A 195 9.34 -0.87 -5.34
C TYR A 195 10.84 -1.08 -5.06
N SER A 196 11.25 -2.34 -5.00
CA SER A 196 12.63 -2.73 -4.69
C SER A 196 13.64 -2.17 -5.71
N THR A 197 13.29 -2.25 -7.00
CA THR A 197 14.11 -1.73 -8.12
C THR A 197 14.21 -0.21 -8.07
N GLY A 198 13.11 0.49 -7.81
CA GLY A 198 13.05 1.96 -7.74
C GLY A 198 13.95 2.51 -6.63
N ILE A 199 13.90 1.92 -5.44
CA ILE A 199 14.77 2.31 -4.30
C ILE A 199 16.24 2.01 -4.62
N TYR A 200 16.54 0.79 -5.13
CA TYR A 200 17.89 0.41 -5.52
C TYR A 200 18.51 1.40 -6.49
N GLN A 201 17.81 1.76 -7.57
CA GLN A 201 18.33 2.66 -8.60
C GLN A 201 18.71 4.03 -8.02
N LYS A 202 17.89 4.59 -7.15
CA LYS A 202 18.13 5.89 -6.53
C LYS A 202 19.21 5.83 -5.47
N PHE A 203 19.23 4.74 -4.68
CA PHE A 203 20.33 4.48 -3.74
C PHE A 203 21.68 4.39 -4.46
N ALA A 204 21.79 3.59 -5.53
CA ALA A 204 23.04 3.40 -6.27
C ALA A 204 23.53 4.71 -6.91
N ALA A 205 22.61 5.51 -7.45
CA ALA A 205 22.95 6.82 -8.01
C ALA A 205 23.46 7.80 -6.96
N GLU A 206 22.80 7.86 -5.79
CA GLU A 206 23.20 8.75 -4.70
C GLU A 206 24.47 8.26 -4.01
N ALA A 207 24.61 6.96 -3.78
CA ALA A 207 25.81 6.34 -3.23
C ALA A 207 27.07 6.71 -4.05
N LYS A 208 26.95 6.75 -5.38
CA LYS A 208 28.04 7.21 -6.27
C LYS A 208 28.40 8.68 -6.02
N LYS A 209 27.42 9.57 -5.82
CA LYS A 209 27.66 11.00 -5.53
C LYS A 209 28.31 11.17 -4.17
N GLU A 210 27.86 10.42 -3.18
CA GLU A 210 28.39 10.44 -1.82
C GLU A 210 29.76 9.74 -1.69
N GLY A 211 30.25 9.08 -2.75
CA GLY A 211 31.51 8.34 -2.73
C GLY A 211 31.45 7.11 -1.83
N LEU A 212 30.29 6.44 -1.73
CA LEU A 212 30.15 5.14 -1.07
C LEU A 212 30.62 4.03 -2.01
N GLU A 213 31.32 3.02 -1.49
CA GLU A 213 31.81 1.89 -2.26
C GLU A 213 30.79 0.76 -2.28
N ILE A 214 30.11 0.55 -3.43
CA ILE A 214 29.26 -0.61 -3.65
C ILE A 214 30.12 -1.73 -4.22
N VAL A 215 30.40 -2.77 -3.42
CA VAL A 215 31.26 -3.89 -3.81
C VAL A 215 30.47 -5.05 -4.43
N SER A 216 29.18 -5.14 -4.14
CA SER A 216 28.30 -6.21 -4.64
C SER A 216 26.90 -5.67 -4.89
N THR A 217 26.31 -6.10 -6.01
CA THR A 217 24.89 -5.91 -6.30
C THR A 217 24.35 -7.22 -6.84
N THR A 218 23.42 -7.82 -6.11
CA THR A 218 22.81 -9.10 -6.47
C THR A 218 21.29 -9.00 -6.37
N THR A 219 20.59 -9.89 -7.09
CA THR A 219 19.15 -9.86 -7.21
C THR A 219 18.52 -11.20 -6.91
N PHE A 220 17.22 -11.18 -6.71
CA PHE A 220 16.34 -12.34 -6.75
C PHE A 220 15.00 -11.95 -7.41
N PRO A 221 14.31 -12.85 -8.11
CA PRO A 221 12.98 -12.61 -8.66
C PRO A 221 11.88 -12.94 -7.63
N ASP A 222 10.63 -12.52 -7.90
CA ASP A 222 9.48 -12.70 -7.01
C ASP A 222 9.23 -14.16 -6.59
N ASP A 223 9.48 -15.11 -7.50
CA ASP A 223 9.16 -16.52 -7.33
C ASP A 223 10.26 -17.37 -6.66
N THR A 224 11.46 -16.82 -6.45
CA THR A 224 12.61 -17.53 -5.85
C THR A 224 13.24 -16.72 -4.70
N ASN A 225 12.49 -16.54 -3.64
CA ASN A 225 12.86 -15.69 -2.50
C ASN A 225 13.13 -16.46 -1.19
N SER A 226 13.54 -17.72 -1.26
CA SER A 226 13.74 -18.57 -0.07
C SER A 226 15.20 -18.91 0.23
N ASP A 227 16.11 -18.88 -0.75
CA ASP A 227 17.54 -19.15 -0.58
C ASP A 227 18.38 -18.00 -1.13
N PHE A 228 19.11 -17.35 -0.23
CA PHE A 228 19.98 -16.21 -0.49
C PHE A 228 21.46 -16.55 -0.31
N SER A 229 21.80 -17.84 -0.25
CA SER A 229 23.17 -18.28 0.00
C SER A 229 24.17 -17.76 -1.04
N ALA A 230 23.77 -17.69 -2.31
CA ALA A 230 24.61 -17.18 -3.39
C ALA A 230 24.92 -15.69 -3.21
N GLN A 231 23.90 -14.88 -2.94
CA GLN A 231 23.98 -13.43 -2.73
C GLN A 231 24.84 -13.11 -1.49
N LEU A 232 24.61 -13.84 -0.40
CA LEU A 232 25.37 -13.68 0.85
C LEU A 232 26.84 -14.11 0.71
N ASN A 233 27.13 -15.19 -0.04
CA ASN A 233 28.49 -15.61 -0.32
C ASN A 233 29.24 -14.58 -1.18
N ASP A 234 28.59 -13.99 -2.19
CA ASP A 234 29.17 -12.94 -3.01
C ASP A 234 29.51 -11.70 -2.18
N ALA A 235 28.56 -11.22 -1.37
CA ALA A 235 28.75 -10.09 -0.47
C ALA A 235 29.91 -10.34 0.53
N LYS A 236 29.94 -11.51 1.16
CA LYS A 236 30.97 -11.92 2.12
C LYS A 236 32.36 -12.01 1.47
N ALA A 237 32.45 -12.63 0.29
CA ALA A 237 33.71 -12.78 -0.45
C ALA A 237 34.31 -11.44 -0.88
N LYS A 238 33.46 -10.44 -1.19
CA LYS A 238 33.86 -9.08 -1.53
C LYS A 238 34.15 -8.21 -0.29
N GLY A 239 33.94 -8.75 0.89
CA GLY A 239 34.23 -8.08 2.17
C GLY A 239 33.26 -6.96 2.49
N ALA A 240 31.98 -7.09 2.09
CA ALA A 240 30.96 -6.13 2.45
C ALA A 240 30.76 -6.12 3.98
N ASP A 241 30.77 -4.92 4.56
CA ASP A 241 30.56 -4.66 5.98
C ASP A 241 29.15 -4.11 6.28
N LEU A 242 28.41 -3.73 5.22
CA LEU A 242 27.00 -3.35 5.28
C LEU A 242 26.23 -3.98 4.13
N LEU A 243 25.05 -4.56 4.45
CA LEU A 243 24.06 -4.99 3.48
C LEU A 243 22.90 -3.99 3.45
N PHE A 244 22.67 -3.38 2.28
CA PHE A 244 21.49 -2.59 2.00
C PHE A 244 20.41 -3.48 1.37
N LEU A 245 19.24 -3.50 2.00
CA LEU A 245 18.13 -4.42 1.70
C LEU A 245 16.85 -3.62 1.39
N PRO A 246 16.70 -3.08 0.15
CA PRO A 246 15.46 -2.43 -0.27
C PRO A 246 14.41 -3.47 -0.66
N ILE A 247 13.91 -4.22 0.31
CA ILE A 247 13.03 -5.39 0.14
C ILE A 247 12.03 -5.50 1.28
N TYR A 248 11.03 -6.35 1.11
CA TYR A 248 10.01 -6.62 2.13
C TYR A 248 10.55 -7.49 3.28
N TYR A 249 9.83 -7.50 4.40
CA TYR A 249 10.26 -8.14 5.66
C TYR A 249 10.45 -9.66 5.53
N THR A 250 9.67 -10.36 4.71
CA THR A 250 9.78 -11.82 4.57
C THR A 250 11.13 -12.24 3.99
N PRO A 251 11.56 -11.80 2.80
CA PRO A 251 12.92 -12.11 2.30
C PRO A 251 14.02 -11.53 3.22
N ALA A 252 13.82 -10.35 3.82
CA ALA A 252 14.79 -9.79 4.76
C ALA A 252 15.03 -10.71 5.97
N SER A 253 13.97 -11.26 6.57
CA SER A 253 14.08 -12.19 7.71
C SER A 253 14.86 -13.46 7.36
N LEU A 254 14.70 -13.96 6.13
CA LEU A 254 15.44 -15.10 5.62
C LEU A 254 16.92 -14.77 5.39
N ILE A 255 17.23 -13.59 4.84
CA ILE A 255 18.59 -13.10 4.64
C ILE A 255 19.31 -13.00 5.99
N LEU A 256 18.71 -12.38 7.01
CA LEU A 256 19.27 -12.28 8.33
C LEU A 256 19.54 -13.67 8.95
N THR A 257 18.56 -14.57 8.82
CA THR A 257 18.68 -15.95 9.32
C THR A 257 19.81 -16.71 8.63
N GLN A 258 19.93 -16.60 7.31
CA GLN A 258 20.97 -17.30 6.53
C GLN A 258 22.34 -16.70 6.76
N ALA A 259 22.48 -15.38 6.83
CA ALA A 259 23.72 -14.71 7.17
C ALA A 259 24.26 -15.17 8.54
N ASN A 260 23.40 -15.25 9.55
CA ASN A 260 23.75 -15.76 10.87
C ASN A 260 24.24 -17.21 10.81
N LYS A 261 23.55 -18.10 10.10
CA LYS A 261 23.98 -19.50 9.91
C LYS A 261 25.34 -19.63 9.23
N MET A 262 25.68 -18.69 8.35
CA MET A 262 26.96 -18.63 7.64
C MET A 262 28.09 -17.97 8.47
N GLY A 263 27.80 -17.51 9.69
CA GLY A 263 28.73 -16.71 10.48
C GLY A 263 29.14 -15.42 9.75
N TYR A 264 28.21 -14.79 9.05
CA TYR A 264 28.41 -13.52 8.38
C TYR A 264 27.58 -12.45 9.07
N THR A 265 28.23 -11.48 9.68
CA THR A 265 27.62 -10.47 10.57
C THR A 265 27.89 -9.04 10.09
N PRO A 266 27.47 -8.67 8.88
CA PRO A 266 27.55 -7.28 8.44
C PRO A 266 26.51 -6.44 9.20
N LYS A 267 26.57 -5.11 9.07
CA LYS A 267 25.43 -4.28 9.43
C LYS A 267 24.32 -4.46 8.38
N PHE A 268 23.07 -4.47 8.82
CA PHE A 268 21.92 -4.52 7.93
C PHE A 268 21.19 -3.17 7.96
N PHE A 269 20.89 -2.67 6.76
CA PHE A 269 20.14 -1.44 6.59
C PHE A 269 19.00 -1.67 5.59
N GLY A 270 17.78 -1.51 6.06
CA GLY A 270 16.58 -1.66 5.27
C GLY A 270 15.85 -0.35 5.05
N VAL A 271 14.69 -0.46 4.47
CA VAL A 271 13.75 0.61 4.17
C VAL A 271 12.39 0.28 4.77
N ASP A 272 11.36 1.05 4.46
CA ASP A 272 10.01 0.86 5.03
C ASP A 272 9.47 -0.56 4.93
N GLY A 273 9.76 -1.27 3.83
CA GLY A 273 9.35 -2.66 3.63
C GLY A 273 9.93 -3.67 4.63
N MET A 274 10.90 -3.28 5.46
CA MET A 274 11.35 -4.12 6.57
C MET A 274 10.54 -3.92 7.87
N ASP A 275 9.69 -2.89 7.93
CA ASP A 275 8.84 -2.69 9.11
C ASP A 275 7.82 -3.83 9.25
N GLY A 276 7.73 -4.39 10.45
CA GLY A 276 6.98 -5.61 10.73
C GLY A 276 7.84 -6.88 10.84
N ILE A 277 9.16 -6.83 10.54
CA ILE A 277 10.05 -8.01 10.59
C ILE A 277 10.03 -8.72 11.95
N LEU A 278 9.83 -7.97 13.05
CA LEU A 278 9.78 -8.54 14.40
C LEU A 278 8.55 -9.42 14.66
N THR A 279 7.52 -9.32 13.82
CA THR A 279 6.28 -10.09 13.95
C THR A 279 6.24 -11.31 13.02
N VAL A 280 7.29 -11.54 12.23
CA VAL A 280 7.41 -12.70 11.33
C VAL A 280 7.40 -14.00 12.13
N LYS A 281 6.50 -14.90 11.79
CA LYS A 281 6.34 -16.17 12.48
C LYS A 281 7.63 -17.00 12.43
N ASN A 282 8.09 -17.48 13.59
CA ASN A 282 9.30 -18.27 13.77
C ASN A 282 10.62 -17.53 13.45
N PHE A 283 10.62 -16.22 13.27
CA PHE A 283 11.85 -15.45 13.16
C PHE A 283 12.46 -15.22 14.54
N ASP A 284 13.76 -15.46 14.66
CA ASP A 284 14.51 -15.11 15.86
C ASP A 284 14.77 -13.60 15.90
N THR A 285 13.98 -12.87 16.67
CA THR A 285 14.04 -11.41 16.75
C THR A 285 15.39 -10.86 17.23
N LYS A 286 16.22 -11.68 17.89
CA LYS A 286 17.60 -11.31 18.24
C LYS A 286 18.46 -11.03 17.03
N LEU A 287 18.14 -11.62 15.88
CA LEU A 287 18.83 -11.35 14.62
C LEU A 287 18.56 -9.96 14.08
N ALA A 288 17.51 -9.31 14.54
CA ALA A 288 17.19 -7.93 14.20
C ALA A 288 17.81 -6.90 15.16
N GLU A 289 18.51 -7.33 16.20
CA GLU A 289 19.29 -6.41 17.05
C GLU A 289 20.33 -5.67 16.19
N ASN A 290 20.33 -4.33 16.27
CA ASN A 290 21.17 -3.44 15.45
C ASN A 290 20.87 -3.43 13.93
N VAL A 291 19.76 -3.99 13.49
CA VAL A 291 19.23 -3.72 12.16
C VAL A 291 18.64 -2.31 12.14
N MET A 292 18.98 -1.54 11.14
CA MET A 292 18.44 -0.19 10.92
C MET A 292 17.48 -0.23 9.76
N LEU A 293 16.40 0.53 9.84
CA LEU A 293 15.51 0.75 8.73
C LEU A 293 15.07 2.21 8.65
N LEU A 294 14.78 2.66 7.45
CA LEU A 294 14.21 3.97 7.22
C LEU A 294 12.69 3.89 7.41
N THR A 295 12.15 4.70 8.31
CA THR A 295 10.71 4.77 8.60
C THR A 295 10.31 6.19 9.01
N PRO A 296 9.13 6.70 8.63
CA PRO A 296 8.63 7.99 9.09
C PRO A 296 7.98 7.92 10.48
N PHE A 297 7.75 6.72 11.02
CA PHE A 297 6.99 6.50 12.25
C PHE A 297 7.76 5.66 13.26
N THR A 298 7.60 5.99 14.54
CA THR A 298 8.00 5.12 15.65
C THR A 298 6.92 5.08 16.72
N ALA A 299 6.54 3.88 17.15
CA ALA A 299 5.56 3.68 18.21
C ALA A 299 6.02 4.20 19.58
N ASP A 300 7.31 4.48 19.73
CA ASP A 300 7.92 5.02 20.96
C ASP A 300 8.01 6.56 20.97
N ALA A 301 7.50 7.24 19.94
CA ALA A 301 7.44 8.69 19.92
C ALA A 301 6.61 9.21 21.12
N THR A 302 7.05 10.32 21.71
CA THR A 302 6.50 10.81 22.98
C THR A 302 5.37 11.82 22.83
N ASP A 303 5.03 12.20 21.60
CA ASP A 303 3.93 13.13 21.36
C ASP A 303 2.56 12.46 21.66
N GLU A 304 1.62 13.29 22.10
CA GLU A 304 0.31 12.81 22.59
C GLU A 304 -0.51 12.12 21.48
N LYS A 305 -0.47 12.63 20.24
CA LYS A 305 -1.21 12.05 19.11
C LYS A 305 -0.75 10.63 18.85
N THR A 306 0.55 10.41 18.72
CA THR A 306 1.15 9.10 18.50
C THR A 306 0.84 8.16 19.66
N GLN A 307 1.02 8.58 20.91
CA GLN A 307 0.77 7.73 22.05
C GLN A 307 -0.72 7.33 22.20
N ASN A 308 -1.64 8.23 21.88
CA ASN A 308 -3.07 7.92 21.87
C ASN A 308 -3.41 6.88 20.79
N PHE A 309 -2.89 7.03 19.59
CA PHE A 309 -3.07 6.07 18.51
C PHE A 309 -2.48 4.70 18.87
N VAL A 310 -1.23 4.65 19.34
CA VAL A 310 -0.55 3.41 19.74
C VAL A 310 -1.33 2.69 20.86
N LYS A 311 -1.81 3.44 21.84
CA LYS A 311 -2.62 2.88 22.93
C LYS A 311 -3.91 2.23 22.40
N LYS A 312 -4.67 2.94 21.57
CA LYS A 312 -5.93 2.43 21.00
C LYS A 312 -5.70 1.20 20.14
N TYR A 313 -4.65 1.24 19.32
CA TYR A 313 -4.28 0.11 18.47
C TYR A 313 -3.97 -1.13 19.32
N LYS A 314 -3.14 -0.98 20.37
CA LYS A 314 -2.80 -2.07 21.29
C LYS A 314 -4.02 -2.61 22.06
N GLU A 315 -4.90 -1.72 22.53
CA GLU A 315 -6.11 -2.11 23.25
C GLU A 315 -7.08 -2.90 22.38
N LYS A 316 -7.20 -2.55 21.10
CA LYS A 316 -8.16 -3.18 20.18
C LYS A 316 -7.61 -4.45 19.53
N PHE A 317 -6.34 -4.49 19.16
CA PHE A 317 -5.77 -5.58 18.37
C PHE A 317 -4.69 -6.39 19.10
N GLY A 318 -4.21 -5.94 20.26
CA GLY A 318 -3.21 -6.65 21.06
C GLY A 318 -1.78 -6.57 20.51
N ASP A 319 -1.54 -5.72 19.50
CA ASP A 319 -0.26 -5.58 18.81
C ASP A 319 0.21 -4.12 18.77
N THR A 320 1.47 -3.89 18.44
CA THR A 320 2.04 -2.55 18.26
C THR A 320 1.88 -2.11 16.80
N PRO A 321 1.33 -0.90 16.55
CA PRO A 321 1.22 -0.42 15.17
C PRO A 321 2.59 -0.17 14.55
N ASN A 322 2.72 -0.49 13.27
CA ASN A 322 3.84 -0.12 12.42
C ASN A 322 3.53 1.16 11.62
N GLN A 323 4.45 1.61 10.77
CA GLN A 323 4.25 2.81 9.95
C GLN A 323 3.03 2.70 9.02
N PHE A 324 2.74 1.52 8.46
CA PHE A 324 1.59 1.31 7.56
C PHE A 324 0.26 1.60 8.26
N ALA A 325 0.18 1.25 9.54
CA ALA A 325 -0.95 1.60 10.39
C ALA A 325 -1.05 3.12 10.61
N ALA A 326 0.07 3.79 10.90
CA ALA A 326 0.10 5.23 11.15
C ALA A 326 -0.28 6.03 9.89
N ASP A 327 0.34 5.71 8.74
CA ASP A 327 0.03 6.34 7.46
C ASP A 327 -1.44 6.17 7.08
N THR A 328 -2.02 5.01 7.37
CA THR A 328 -3.44 4.74 7.09
C THR A 328 -4.37 5.54 8.00
N TYR A 329 -4.03 5.63 9.28
CA TYR A 329 -4.79 6.46 10.21
C TYR A 329 -4.83 7.91 9.74
N ASP A 330 -3.69 8.45 9.30
CA ASP A 330 -3.61 9.79 8.73
C ASP A 330 -4.33 9.89 7.37
N CYS A 331 -4.33 8.84 6.52
CA CYS A 331 -5.14 8.82 5.28
C CYS A 331 -6.62 9.02 5.55
N VAL A 332 -7.19 8.29 6.49
CA VAL A 332 -8.63 8.38 6.80
C VAL A 332 -8.99 9.75 7.38
N TYR A 333 -8.12 10.33 8.22
CA TYR A 333 -8.31 11.68 8.72
C TYR A 333 -8.17 12.75 7.64
N ALA A 334 -7.22 12.59 6.70
CA ALA A 334 -7.11 13.48 5.54
C ALA A 334 -8.35 13.45 4.65
N LEU A 335 -8.95 12.27 4.46
CA LEU A 335 -10.22 12.13 3.74
C LEU A 335 -11.41 12.77 4.48
N TYR A 336 -11.38 12.80 5.80
CA TYR A 336 -12.40 13.44 6.62
C TYR A 336 -12.32 14.97 6.58
N GLU A 337 -11.11 15.52 6.49
CA GLU A 337 -10.87 16.97 6.48
C GLU A 337 -11.02 17.61 5.08
N ALA A 338 -11.04 16.81 3.99
CA ALA A 338 -11.13 17.26 2.61
C ALA A 338 -12.58 17.50 2.16
#